data_49ea399ba0ecb5858b8501a45b1f36af
#
_entry.id   49ea399ba0ecb5858b8501a45b1f36af
#
_cell.length_a   1.000
_cell.length_b   1.000
_cell.length_c   1.000
_cell.angle_alpha   90.00
_cell.angle_beta   90.00
_cell.angle_gamma   90.00
#
_symmetry.space_group_name_H-M   'P 1'
#
loop_
_entity.id
_entity.type
_entity.pdbx_description
1 polymer ?
#
loop_
_entity_poly.entity_id
_entity_poly.type
_entity_poly.pdbx_seq_one_letter_code
_entity_poly.pdbx_strand_id
1 'polypeptide(L)'
;MKIFFEDYTYHLPIIQKSGLSQYFYISEKYDEAKLISVGYFYAPEIQDAVFVLPKIFLGLISTQKDKDGNYIEEPGPDNVHSWAVFGKYLPEGVYDLNDPKNPLLADSRLQTILQMSIWLYQSIRKFEQRNGKTEIISNQVNKIAKGVGRDCSATFIDIILSLLRFHKEHQNLFTYISIINSSGNNKIHWGKTISKVQPVIQDGAPFYAEFRNKNKIVNFDEEIIVLFYSVLEYLRQTYRFSVNPNVNYPLIPARKIQAMIDSGKGTRRLRSIRKKYFTDELVALWKLLYAFFEKAERIAAGRQREEALMVRNYNIVFEDMIDVLIGDVEYDTYRKLPDGKIIDHLYTDKSLTSEGQIYFIGDSKYYKREEDIEGTSVFKQYTYAKNIIQLNIDEILKRDPAGHIRYRDELTEGYDITPNFFIRGYVNPDNMNFTEPALRPMKNQFAPNRHFINRPFDRDSLVLCGFNINFLYVLSHYVLESGASSAKSILRGQLRKGIVGRVNEYYNFYKVYPSIPVELFIIKNRDAFRGQFFRPGDKADFIWFGFDKTDLNNTDSLLNLEDVQKVEKVSLQ
;
A
#
# COMPACT_ATOMS: atom_id res chain seq x y z
N MET A 1 -1.49 -21.48 -11.54
CA MET A 1 -1.60 -20.52 -10.42
C MET A 1 -3.07 -20.31 -10.09
N LYS A 2 -3.44 -20.41 -8.82
CA LYS A 2 -4.81 -20.24 -8.34
C LYS A 2 -4.93 -18.99 -7.49
N ILE A 3 -6.10 -18.35 -7.54
CA ILE A 3 -6.42 -17.15 -6.76
C ILE A 3 -7.63 -17.44 -5.88
N PHE A 4 -7.49 -17.17 -4.60
CA PHE A 4 -8.53 -17.28 -3.58
C PHE A 4 -8.70 -15.94 -2.87
N PHE A 5 -9.73 -15.84 -2.03
CA PHE A 5 -10.00 -14.65 -1.22
C PHE A 5 -10.01 -14.99 0.27
N GLU A 6 -9.47 -14.09 1.07
CA GLU A 6 -9.60 -14.10 2.52
C GLU A 6 -11.07 -13.92 2.89
N ASP A 7 -11.53 -14.70 3.89
CA ASP A 7 -12.86 -14.59 4.48
C ASP A 7 -14.03 -14.74 3.47
N TYR A 8 -13.78 -15.44 2.35
CA TYR A 8 -14.82 -15.93 1.45
C TYR A 8 -15.21 -17.33 1.89
N THR A 9 -16.52 -17.65 1.85
CA THR A 9 -17.04 -18.96 2.21
C THR A 9 -17.06 -19.86 0.99
N TYR A 10 -16.17 -20.85 1.02
CA TYR A 10 -16.09 -21.89 -0.01
C TYR A 10 -16.86 -23.12 0.42
N HIS A 11 -17.54 -23.79 -0.53
CA HIS A 11 -18.13 -25.09 -0.28
C HIS A 11 -17.05 -26.12 0.01
N LEU A 12 -17.17 -26.84 1.12
CA LEU A 12 -16.20 -27.82 1.57
C LEU A 12 -15.85 -28.89 0.52
N PRO A 13 -16.79 -29.49 -0.23
CA PRO A 13 -16.50 -30.45 -1.29
C PRO A 13 -15.56 -29.91 -2.38
N ILE A 14 -15.67 -28.62 -2.73
CA ILE A 14 -14.80 -27.97 -3.72
C ILE A 14 -13.38 -27.93 -3.20
N ILE A 15 -13.20 -27.54 -1.94
CA ILE A 15 -11.89 -27.44 -1.30
C ILE A 15 -11.26 -28.82 -1.07
N GLN A 16 -12.05 -29.81 -0.65
CA GLN A 16 -11.58 -31.20 -0.52
C GLN A 16 -11.11 -31.76 -1.86
N LYS A 17 -11.89 -31.56 -2.93
CA LYS A 17 -11.50 -31.98 -4.29
C LYS A 17 -10.26 -31.25 -4.82
N SER A 18 -10.03 -30.01 -4.38
CA SER A 18 -8.87 -29.25 -4.79
C SER A 18 -7.56 -29.70 -4.14
N GLY A 19 -7.61 -30.53 -3.09
CA GLY A 19 -6.42 -30.98 -2.34
C GLY A 19 -5.82 -29.91 -1.42
N LEU A 20 -6.55 -28.83 -1.13
CA LEU A 20 -6.06 -27.67 -0.36
C LEU A 20 -6.65 -27.59 1.05
N SER A 21 -7.39 -28.57 1.52
CA SER A 21 -8.14 -28.54 2.80
C SER A 21 -7.28 -28.14 4.00
N GLN A 22 -6.00 -28.49 4.03
CA GLN A 22 -5.09 -28.20 5.13
C GLN A 22 -4.79 -26.69 5.32
N TYR A 23 -5.05 -25.87 4.29
CA TYR A 23 -4.82 -24.42 4.34
C TYR A 23 -6.06 -23.65 4.79
N PHE A 24 -7.20 -24.32 4.88
CA PHE A 24 -8.49 -23.72 5.18
C PHE A 24 -8.92 -24.00 6.62
N TYR A 25 -9.62 -23.04 7.20
CA TYR A 25 -10.44 -23.27 8.38
C TYR A 25 -11.73 -23.94 7.94
N ILE A 26 -11.98 -25.15 8.41
CA ILE A 26 -13.11 -25.98 8.01
C ILE A 26 -14.17 -25.98 9.10
N SER A 27 -15.42 -25.74 8.70
CA SER A 27 -16.60 -25.90 9.53
C SER A 27 -17.47 -27.02 8.97
N GLU A 28 -17.29 -28.24 9.45
CA GLU A 28 -18.06 -29.41 9.00
C GLU A 28 -19.57 -29.26 9.24
N LYS A 29 -19.96 -28.54 10.33
CA LYS A 29 -21.36 -28.30 10.69
C LYS A 29 -22.12 -27.53 9.61
N TYR A 30 -21.43 -26.64 8.87
CA TYR A 30 -22.02 -25.77 7.85
C TYR A 30 -21.56 -26.12 6.42
N ASP A 31 -20.78 -27.18 6.26
CA ASP A 31 -20.17 -27.58 4.96
C ASP A 31 -19.36 -26.47 4.29
N GLU A 32 -18.64 -25.72 5.11
CA GLU A 32 -17.93 -24.49 4.73
C GLU A 32 -16.43 -24.56 5.00
N ALA A 33 -15.67 -23.84 4.17
CA ALA A 33 -14.23 -23.64 4.34
C ALA A 33 -13.85 -22.19 4.08
N LYS A 34 -12.99 -21.60 4.94
CA LYS A 34 -12.55 -20.20 4.84
C LYS A 34 -11.03 -20.08 4.93
N LEU A 35 -10.46 -19.16 4.18
CA LEU A 35 -9.08 -18.72 4.35
C LEU A 35 -9.05 -17.49 5.25
N ILE A 36 -8.22 -17.53 6.29
CA ILE A 36 -8.06 -16.44 7.28
C ILE A 36 -6.73 -15.68 7.12
N SER A 37 -6.06 -15.87 6.01
CA SER A 37 -4.74 -15.28 5.76
C SER A 37 -4.66 -14.75 4.35
N VAL A 38 -3.88 -13.67 4.15
CA VAL A 38 -3.58 -13.06 2.85
C VAL A 38 -2.13 -13.34 2.50
N GLY A 39 -1.84 -13.59 1.23
CA GLY A 39 -0.48 -13.76 0.74
C GLY A 39 -0.32 -14.83 -0.33
N TYR A 40 0.81 -15.50 -0.30
CA TYR A 40 1.23 -16.49 -1.27
C TYR A 40 1.65 -17.78 -0.59
N PHE A 41 1.31 -18.92 -1.20
CA PHE A 41 1.90 -20.22 -0.87
C PHE A 41 2.00 -21.12 -2.11
N TYR A 42 2.96 -22.04 -2.07
CA TYR A 42 3.06 -23.13 -3.02
C TYR A 42 2.58 -24.42 -2.35
N ALA A 43 1.59 -25.05 -2.95
CA ALA A 43 1.01 -26.31 -2.47
C ALA A 43 1.56 -27.49 -3.27
N PRO A 44 2.42 -28.35 -2.67
CA PRO A 44 2.99 -29.52 -3.35
C PRO A 44 1.94 -30.52 -3.82
N GLU A 45 0.80 -30.59 -3.14
CA GLU A 45 -0.29 -31.52 -3.42
C GLU A 45 -0.91 -31.27 -4.81
N ILE A 46 -0.99 -30.01 -5.20
CA ILE A 46 -1.51 -29.59 -6.50
C ILE A 46 -0.41 -29.13 -7.45
N GLN A 47 0.85 -29.14 -7.00
CA GLN A 47 2.03 -28.66 -7.73
C GLN A 47 1.85 -27.26 -8.32
N ASP A 48 1.16 -26.37 -7.58
CA ASP A 48 0.82 -25.05 -8.08
C ASP A 48 0.96 -23.97 -7.00
N ALA A 49 1.09 -22.72 -7.46
CA ALA A 49 1.14 -21.54 -6.65
C ALA A 49 -0.28 -21.01 -6.37
N VAL A 50 -0.50 -20.55 -5.16
CA VAL A 50 -1.76 -19.97 -4.71
C VAL A 50 -1.53 -18.57 -4.18
N PHE A 51 -2.34 -17.63 -4.64
CA PHE A 51 -2.47 -16.29 -4.05
C PHE A 51 -3.80 -16.18 -3.32
N VAL A 52 -3.75 -15.59 -2.13
CA VAL A 52 -4.94 -15.25 -1.36
C VAL A 52 -5.05 -13.73 -1.28
N LEU A 53 -6.10 -13.20 -1.88
CA LEU A 53 -6.38 -11.77 -1.94
C LEU A 53 -7.13 -11.29 -0.70
N PRO A 54 -6.95 -10.02 -0.28
CA PRO A 54 -7.63 -9.44 0.86
C PRO A 54 -9.15 -9.41 0.73
N LYS A 55 -9.86 -9.57 1.84
CA LYS A 55 -11.33 -9.49 1.90
C LYS A 55 -11.93 -8.15 1.46
N ILE A 56 -11.11 -7.12 1.37
CA ILE A 56 -11.50 -5.78 0.87
C ILE A 56 -12.02 -5.80 -0.58
N PHE A 57 -11.69 -6.86 -1.33
CA PHE A 57 -12.19 -7.10 -2.68
C PHE A 57 -13.58 -7.75 -2.70
N LEU A 58 -14.07 -8.17 -1.55
CA LEU A 58 -15.40 -8.76 -1.40
C LEU A 58 -16.40 -7.68 -1.00
N GLY A 59 -17.61 -7.76 -1.54
CA GLY A 59 -18.75 -6.94 -1.13
C GLY A 59 -19.77 -7.78 -0.36
N LEU A 60 -20.57 -7.13 0.47
CA LEU A 60 -21.80 -7.72 0.97
C LEU A 60 -22.83 -7.74 -0.16
N ILE A 61 -23.70 -8.74 -0.20
CA ILE A 61 -24.85 -8.72 -1.10
C ILE A 61 -25.73 -7.55 -0.69
N SER A 62 -25.78 -6.51 -1.52
CA SER A 62 -26.85 -5.56 -1.41
C SER A 62 -28.13 -6.29 -1.80
N THR A 63 -29.01 -6.53 -0.86
CA THR A 63 -30.38 -6.94 -1.13
C THR A 63 -31.05 -5.80 -1.89
N GLN A 64 -30.93 -5.81 -3.22
CA GLN A 64 -31.76 -4.92 -4.05
C GLN A 64 -33.19 -5.38 -3.91
N LYS A 65 -34.02 -4.50 -3.42
CA LYS A 65 -35.46 -4.71 -3.46
C LYS A 65 -35.94 -4.33 -4.84
N ASP A 66 -36.82 -5.14 -5.41
CA ASP A 66 -37.56 -4.79 -6.61
C ASP A 66 -38.48 -3.58 -6.36
N LYS A 67 -39.18 -3.10 -7.39
CA LYS A 67 -40.11 -1.97 -7.27
C LYS A 67 -41.27 -2.25 -6.30
N ASP A 68 -41.51 -3.51 -5.99
CA ASP A 68 -42.54 -3.99 -5.09
C ASP A 68 -42.00 -4.30 -3.68
N GLY A 69 -40.72 -4.05 -3.42
CA GLY A 69 -40.08 -4.23 -2.12
C GLY A 69 -39.61 -5.65 -1.81
N ASN A 70 -39.65 -6.58 -2.76
CA ASN A 70 -39.19 -7.96 -2.62
C ASN A 70 -37.67 -8.03 -2.92
N TYR A 71 -36.96 -8.92 -2.22
CA TYR A 71 -35.53 -9.15 -2.48
C TYR A 71 -35.34 -9.91 -3.80
N ILE A 72 -34.55 -9.38 -4.70
CA ILE A 72 -34.29 -9.94 -6.04
C ILE A 72 -33.35 -11.15 -5.99
N GLU A 73 -32.50 -11.24 -4.95
CA GLU A 73 -31.60 -12.38 -4.71
C GLU A 73 -31.74 -12.84 -3.26
N GLU A 74 -31.93 -14.14 -3.05
CA GLU A 74 -31.80 -14.73 -1.73
C GLU A 74 -30.35 -14.60 -1.29
N PRO A 75 -30.07 -14.08 -0.09
CA PRO A 75 -28.71 -14.02 0.43
C PRO A 75 -28.15 -15.45 0.54
N GLY A 76 -27.00 -15.69 -0.11
CA GLY A 76 -26.21 -16.90 0.14
C GLY A 76 -25.82 -16.98 1.62
N PRO A 77 -25.32 -18.14 2.10
CA PRO A 77 -25.09 -18.38 3.53
C PRO A 77 -24.22 -17.35 4.24
N ASP A 78 -23.46 -16.55 3.49
CA ASP A 78 -22.54 -15.53 4.05
C ASP A 78 -22.80 -14.10 3.59
N ASN A 79 -23.82 -13.81 2.81
CA ASN A 79 -24.06 -12.47 2.26
C ASN A 79 -22.83 -11.83 1.58
N VAL A 80 -21.91 -12.62 1.03
CA VAL A 80 -20.65 -12.14 0.48
C VAL A 80 -20.58 -12.35 -1.02
N HIS A 81 -20.47 -11.24 -1.76
CA HIS A 81 -20.26 -11.26 -3.21
C HIS A 81 -18.79 -10.97 -3.57
N SER A 82 -18.23 -11.80 -4.43
CA SER A 82 -16.87 -11.62 -4.97
C SER A 82 -16.82 -10.67 -6.18
N TRP A 83 -17.83 -9.86 -6.40
CA TRP A 83 -17.97 -9.03 -7.60
C TRP A 83 -17.08 -7.77 -7.61
N ALA A 84 -16.50 -7.39 -6.49
CA ALA A 84 -15.78 -6.11 -6.39
C ALA A 84 -14.63 -5.96 -7.41
N VAL A 85 -13.92 -7.03 -7.72
CA VAL A 85 -12.80 -7.01 -8.68
C VAL A 85 -13.13 -7.77 -9.96
N PHE A 86 -13.79 -8.90 -9.84
CA PHE A 86 -13.95 -9.87 -10.91
C PHE A 86 -15.37 -9.93 -11.49
N GLY A 87 -16.31 -9.19 -10.91
CA GLY A 87 -17.69 -9.15 -11.39
C GLY A 87 -18.40 -10.50 -11.27
N LYS A 88 -19.19 -10.85 -12.28
CA LYS A 88 -20.00 -12.07 -12.32
C LYS A 88 -19.22 -13.38 -12.52
N TYR A 89 -17.87 -13.34 -12.47
CA TYR A 89 -17.04 -14.49 -12.85
C TYR A 89 -16.87 -15.56 -11.79
N LEU A 90 -17.57 -15.50 -10.66
CA LEU A 90 -17.35 -16.45 -9.57
C LEU A 90 -18.61 -17.10 -9.02
N PRO A 91 -19.04 -18.21 -9.58
CA PRO A 91 -19.94 -19.10 -8.84
C PRO A 91 -19.23 -19.81 -7.67
N GLU A 92 -17.92 -20.05 -7.77
CA GLU A 92 -17.19 -20.94 -6.87
C GLU A 92 -16.02 -20.30 -6.11
N GLY A 93 -15.76 -19.01 -6.31
CA GLY A 93 -14.73 -18.27 -5.56
C GLY A 93 -13.28 -18.62 -5.92
N VAL A 94 -13.02 -19.52 -6.87
CA VAL A 94 -11.68 -19.98 -7.23
C VAL A 94 -11.35 -19.61 -8.67
N TYR A 95 -10.23 -18.89 -8.88
CA TYR A 95 -9.70 -18.64 -10.22
C TYR A 95 -8.47 -19.50 -10.47
N ASP A 96 -8.58 -20.43 -11.40
CA ASP A 96 -7.46 -21.22 -11.89
C ASP A 96 -6.92 -20.62 -13.19
N LEU A 97 -5.77 -19.95 -13.12
CA LEU A 97 -5.15 -19.33 -14.30
C LEU A 97 -4.53 -20.34 -15.26
N ASN A 98 -4.44 -21.61 -14.88
CA ASN A 98 -4.00 -22.70 -15.75
C ASN A 98 -5.17 -23.30 -16.56
N ASP A 99 -6.41 -23.02 -16.20
CA ASP A 99 -7.59 -23.45 -16.95
C ASP A 99 -7.78 -22.55 -18.18
N PRO A 100 -7.66 -23.04 -19.41
CA PRO A 100 -7.86 -22.25 -20.63
C PRO A 100 -9.27 -21.66 -20.76
N LYS A 101 -10.26 -22.23 -20.05
CA LYS A 101 -11.64 -21.77 -20.06
C LYS A 101 -11.92 -20.66 -19.04
N ASN A 102 -10.91 -20.32 -18.21
CA ASN A 102 -11.08 -19.28 -17.21
C ASN A 102 -11.33 -17.92 -17.90
N PRO A 103 -12.48 -17.28 -17.68
CA PRO A 103 -12.85 -16.01 -18.32
C PRO A 103 -11.88 -14.87 -17.97
N LEU A 104 -11.18 -14.97 -16.84
CA LEU A 104 -10.18 -13.99 -16.42
C LEU A 104 -8.99 -13.89 -17.39
N LEU A 105 -8.67 -14.97 -18.12
CA LEU A 105 -7.57 -14.97 -19.11
C LEU A 105 -7.81 -13.99 -20.27
N ALA A 106 -9.08 -13.73 -20.61
CA ALA A 106 -9.48 -12.76 -21.63
C ALA A 106 -9.76 -11.36 -21.06
N ASP A 107 -9.74 -11.21 -19.73
CA ASP A 107 -10.07 -9.96 -19.06
C ASP A 107 -8.86 -9.01 -19.06
N SER A 108 -9.08 -7.76 -19.49
CA SER A 108 -8.07 -6.71 -19.47
C SER A 108 -7.51 -6.42 -18.05
N ARG A 109 -8.29 -6.76 -17.01
CA ARG A 109 -7.91 -6.59 -15.60
C ARG A 109 -6.89 -7.61 -15.11
N LEU A 110 -6.65 -8.71 -15.86
CA LEU A 110 -5.71 -9.76 -15.44
C LEU A 110 -4.33 -9.20 -15.10
N GLN A 111 -3.80 -8.28 -15.90
CA GLN A 111 -2.48 -7.67 -15.65
C GLN A 111 -2.48 -6.86 -14.34
N THR A 112 -3.56 -6.13 -14.07
CA THR A 112 -3.74 -5.38 -12.82
C THR A 112 -3.79 -6.31 -11.61
N ILE A 113 -4.49 -7.43 -11.74
CA ILE A 113 -4.63 -8.44 -10.67
C ILE A 113 -3.28 -9.10 -10.37
N LEU A 114 -2.52 -9.47 -11.40
CA LEU A 114 -1.19 -10.05 -11.23
C LEU A 114 -0.21 -9.04 -10.60
N GLN A 115 -0.22 -7.81 -11.06
CA GLN A 115 0.60 -6.74 -10.47
C GLN A 115 0.23 -6.50 -9.00
N MET A 116 -1.05 -6.47 -8.69
CA MET A 116 -1.56 -6.35 -7.33
C MET A 116 -1.11 -7.52 -6.44
N SER A 117 -1.21 -8.76 -6.94
CA SER A 117 -0.76 -9.96 -6.21
C SER A 117 0.72 -9.87 -5.84
N ILE A 118 1.56 -9.37 -6.76
CA ILE A 118 2.98 -9.11 -6.52
C ILE A 118 3.16 -8.04 -5.45
N TRP A 119 2.43 -6.94 -5.51
CA TRP A 119 2.54 -5.88 -4.53
C TRP A 119 2.00 -6.29 -3.16
N LEU A 120 0.97 -7.12 -3.10
CA LEU A 120 0.53 -7.74 -1.85
C LEU A 120 1.65 -8.57 -1.21
N TYR A 121 2.31 -9.40 -1.99
CA TYR A 121 3.48 -10.15 -1.52
C TYR A 121 4.59 -9.23 -1.01
N GLN A 122 4.92 -8.18 -1.76
CA GLN A 122 5.94 -7.20 -1.38
C GLN A 122 5.54 -6.39 -0.14
N SER A 123 4.25 -6.07 0.04
CA SER A 123 3.76 -5.37 1.22
C SER A 123 3.96 -6.18 2.49
N ILE A 124 3.72 -7.48 2.44
CA ILE A 124 3.96 -8.40 3.57
C ILE A 124 5.47 -8.46 3.89
N ARG A 125 6.33 -8.54 2.87
CA ARG A 125 7.78 -8.50 3.06
C ARG A 125 8.24 -7.19 3.68
N LYS A 126 7.75 -6.07 3.20
CA LYS A 126 8.09 -4.75 3.73
C LYS A 126 7.61 -4.57 5.17
N PHE A 127 6.39 -4.99 5.47
CA PHE A 127 5.83 -5.00 6.82
C PHE A 127 6.73 -5.79 7.78
N GLU A 128 7.14 -6.99 7.38
CA GLU A 128 8.05 -7.82 8.16
C GLU A 128 9.41 -7.16 8.43
N GLN A 129 9.98 -6.50 7.41
CA GLN A 129 11.26 -5.79 7.53
C GLN A 129 11.18 -4.59 8.47
N ARG A 130 10.07 -3.83 8.42
CA ARG A 130 9.87 -2.62 9.24
C ARG A 130 9.63 -2.95 10.70
N ASN A 131 8.81 -3.94 10.97
CA ASN A 131 8.33 -4.23 12.32
C ASN A 131 9.18 -5.26 13.08
N GLY A 132 10.17 -5.84 12.42
CA GLY A 132 11.12 -6.77 13.02
C GLY A 132 10.48 -8.11 13.43
N LYS A 133 11.23 -8.90 14.20
CA LYS A 133 10.75 -10.20 14.74
C LYS A 133 10.16 -10.00 16.13
N THR A 134 8.99 -9.43 16.25
CA THR A 134 8.22 -9.46 17.49
C THR A 134 7.42 -10.76 17.57
N GLU A 135 7.07 -11.25 18.77
CA GLU A 135 6.24 -12.45 18.93
C GLU A 135 4.88 -12.32 18.23
N ILE A 136 4.31 -11.11 18.20
CA ILE A 136 3.06 -10.81 17.52
C ILE A 136 3.22 -11.05 16.00
N ILE A 137 4.33 -10.61 15.42
CA ILE A 137 4.59 -10.75 13.98
C ILE A 137 4.95 -12.19 13.63
N SER A 138 5.75 -12.89 14.47
CA SER A 138 6.09 -14.29 14.23
C SER A 138 4.89 -15.22 14.31
N ASN A 139 3.87 -14.88 15.12
CA ASN A 139 2.62 -15.63 15.23
C ASN A 139 1.64 -15.32 14.10
N GLN A 140 1.76 -14.15 13.45
CA GLN A 140 0.84 -13.72 12.40
C GLN A 140 1.42 -13.93 10.99
N VAL A 141 2.75 -13.81 10.82
CA VAL A 141 3.41 -14.09 9.55
C VAL A 141 3.85 -15.54 9.50
N ASN A 142 3.05 -16.38 8.87
CA ASN A 142 3.43 -17.78 8.64
C ASN A 142 4.47 -17.85 7.54
N LYS A 143 5.73 -18.00 7.92
CA LYS A 143 6.79 -18.45 7.03
C LYS A 143 6.91 -19.96 7.14
N ILE A 144 6.43 -20.67 6.16
CA ILE A 144 6.72 -22.07 6.02
C ILE A 144 7.85 -22.21 5.02
N ALA A 145 9.09 -22.09 5.49
CA ALA A 145 10.27 -22.51 4.75
C ALA A 145 10.81 -23.79 5.42
N LYS A 146 10.19 -24.90 5.17
CA LYS A 146 10.75 -26.20 5.54
C LYS A 146 11.76 -26.64 4.47
N GLY A 147 13.00 -26.19 4.58
CA GLY A 147 14.09 -26.58 3.72
C GLY A 147 15.39 -26.74 4.49
N VAL A 148 16.02 -27.91 4.38
CA VAL A 148 17.37 -28.17 4.87
C VAL A 148 18.36 -27.49 3.92
N GLY A 149 19.08 -26.44 4.39
CA GLY A 149 20.11 -25.76 3.62
C GLY A 149 20.23 -24.27 3.97
N ARG A 150 21.43 -23.76 4.05
CA ARG A 150 21.85 -22.51 4.70
C ARG A 150 21.27 -21.19 4.18
N ASP A 151 20.39 -21.16 3.13
CA ASP A 151 19.83 -19.93 2.54
C ASP A 151 18.38 -20.10 2.02
N CYS A 152 17.52 -20.82 2.73
CA CYS A 152 16.18 -21.16 2.24
C CYS A 152 15.08 -20.16 2.66
N SER A 153 15.39 -18.86 2.75
CA SER A 153 14.38 -17.83 3.05
C SER A 153 13.68 -17.26 1.80
N ALA A 154 14.25 -17.45 0.61
CA ALA A 154 13.70 -16.91 -0.63
C ALA A 154 12.69 -17.87 -1.26
N THR A 155 11.46 -17.39 -1.51
CA THR A 155 10.45 -18.12 -2.28
C THR A 155 10.76 -18.03 -3.79
N PHE A 156 10.06 -18.83 -4.62
CA PHE A 156 10.19 -18.71 -6.07
C PHE A 156 9.81 -17.30 -6.58
N ILE A 157 8.82 -16.69 -5.95
CA ILE A 157 8.42 -15.31 -6.27
C ILE A 157 9.53 -14.31 -5.91
N ASP A 158 10.23 -14.47 -4.79
CA ASP A 158 11.37 -13.60 -4.46
C ASP A 158 12.44 -13.62 -5.55
N ILE A 159 12.71 -14.80 -6.12
CA ILE A 159 13.69 -14.95 -7.19
C ILE A 159 13.20 -14.25 -8.46
N ILE A 160 11.93 -14.44 -8.84
CA ILE A 160 11.34 -13.75 -10.00
C ILE A 160 11.40 -12.24 -9.80
N LEU A 161 10.98 -11.73 -8.64
CA LEU A 161 11.01 -10.29 -8.34
C LEU A 161 12.43 -9.74 -8.37
N SER A 162 13.42 -10.51 -7.91
CA SER A 162 14.83 -10.13 -7.97
C SER A 162 15.34 -10.03 -9.41
N LEU A 163 14.92 -10.95 -10.31
CA LEU A 163 15.21 -10.87 -11.74
C LEU A 163 14.58 -9.62 -12.39
N LEU A 164 13.31 -9.32 -12.06
CA LEU A 164 12.62 -8.13 -12.58
C LEU A 164 13.25 -6.84 -12.07
N ARG A 165 13.64 -6.79 -10.79
CA ARG A 165 14.37 -5.66 -10.21
C ARG A 165 15.72 -5.49 -10.88
N PHE A 166 16.49 -6.56 -11.05
CA PHE A 166 17.78 -6.53 -11.75
C PHE A 166 17.62 -5.97 -13.16
N HIS A 167 16.57 -6.37 -13.89
CA HIS A 167 16.28 -5.82 -15.21
C HIS A 167 16.03 -4.30 -15.17
N LYS A 168 15.26 -3.82 -14.20
CA LYS A 168 14.96 -2.40 -14.04
C LYS A 168 16.20 -1.57 -13.69
N GLU A 169 17.07 -2.10 -12.85
CA GLU A 169 18.29 -1.43 -12.40
C GLU A 169 19.41 -1.46 -13.46
N HIS A 170 19.42 -2.48 -14.32
CA HIS A 170 20.49 -2.73 -15.31
C HIS A 170 19.96 -2.75 -16.75
N GLN A 171 19.20 -1.74 -17.15
CA GLN A 171 18.65 -1.65 -18.51
C GLN A 171 19.73 -1.55 -19.60
N ASN A 172 20.91 -1.03 -19.25
CA ASN A 172 22.05 -0.86 -20.14
C ASN A 172 23.16 -1.90 -19.90
N LEU A 173 22.80 -3.11 -19.55
CA LEU A 173 23.75 -4.19 -19.35
C LEU A 173 24.23 -4.73 -20.71
N PHE A 174 25.42 -4.27 -21.13
CA PHE A 174 26.05 -4.72 -22.37
C PHE A 174 27.45 -5.26 -22.09
N THR A 175 27.82 -6.35 -22.80
CA THR A 175 29.19 -6.78 -22.94
C THR A 175 29.73 -6.35 -24.31
N TYR A 176 31.04 -6.17 -24.41
CA TYR A 176 31.68 -5.71 -25.63
C TYR A 176 32.71 -6.73 -26.11
N ILE A 177 32.72 -6.97 -27.42
CA ILE A 177 33.79 -7.69 -28.08
C ILE A 177 34.65 -6.71 -28.88
N SER A 178 35.95 -7.01 -28.97
CA SER A 178 36.87 -6.21 -29.79
C SER A 178 37.11 -6.91 -31.11
N ILE A 179 36.62 -6.31 -32.18
CA ILE A 179 36.88 -6.75 -33.55
C ILE A 179 38.04 -5.97 -34.10
N ILE A 180 38.92 -6.64 -34.86
CA ILE A 180 40.06 -6.04 -35.53
C ILE A 180 39.73 -5.95 -37.02
N ASN A 181 39.52 -4.71 -37.47
CA ASN A 181 39.18 -4.39 -38.84
C ASN A 181 40.38 -3.73 -39.56
N SER A 182 40.39 -3.82 -40.93
CA SER A 182 41.35 -3.12 -41.78
C SER A 182 40.92 -1.71 -42.16
N SER A 183 39.72 -1.29 -41.75
CA SER A 183 39.13 0.00 -42.09
C SER A 183 38.57 0.68 -40.85
N GLY A 184 38.44 2.03 -40.87
CA GLY A 184 37.88 2.85 -39.82
C GLY A 184 38.90 3.67 -39.04
N ASN A 185 38.44 4.73 -38.35
CA ASN A 185 39.25 5.68 -37.60
C ASN A 185 39.41 5.33 -36.11
N ASN A 186 39.31 4.05 -35.76
CA ASN A 186 39.43 3.59 -34.39
C ASN A 186 40.88 3.41 -33.96
N LYS A 187 41.10 3.17 -32.67
CA LYS A 187 42.43 2.95 -32.10
C LYS A 187 43.20 1.85 -32.83
N ILE A 188 44.40 2.16 -33.34
CA ILE A 188 45.29 1.22 -34.04
C ILE A 188 45.73 0.10 -33.08
N HIS A 189 45.64 -1.13 -33.53
CA HIS A 189 46.19 -2.30 -32.86
C HIS A 189 47.59 -2.61 -33.42
N TRP A 190 48.63 -1.91 -32.96
CA TRP A 190 49.98 -1.98 -33.48
C TRP A 190 50.51 -3.42 -33.57
N GLY A 191 50.34 -4.25 -32.54
CA GLY A 191 50.80 -5.62 -32.58
C GLY A 191 50.22 -6.45 -33.74
N LYS A 192 48.93 -6.23 -34.11
CA LYS A 192 48.32 -6.87 -35.28
C LYS A 192 48.71 -6.20 -36.59
N THR A 193 48.89 -4.88 -36.59
CA THR A 193 49.36 -4.17 -37.77
C THR A 193 50.78 -4.66 -38.14
N ILE A 194 51.70 -4.65 -37.19
CA ILE A 194 53.09 -5.11 -37.40
C ILE A 194 53.16 -6.60 -37.84
N SER A 195 52.31 -7.44 -37.26
CA SER A 195 52.35 -8.88 -37.53
C SER A 195 51.62 -9.33 -38.83
N LYS A 196 50.73 -8.49 -39.39
CA LYS A 196 49.86 -8.91 -40.51
C LYS A 196 49.90 -7.97 -41.73
N VAL A 197 50.47 -6.76 -41.60
CA VAL A 197 50.58 -5.84 -42.70
C VAL A 197 52.05 -5.68 -43.07
N GLN A 198 52.35 -5.82 -44.33
CA GLN A 198 53.73 -5.67 -44.85
C GLN A 198 54.11 -4.18 -44.83
N PRO A 199 55.21 -3.80 -44.15
CA PRO A 199 55.62 -2.42 -44.16
C PRO A 199 56.31 -2.05 -45.46
N VAL A 200 56.17 -0.80 -45.87
CA VAL A 200 57.00 -0.18 -46.90
C VAL A 200 58.18 0.43 -46.17
N ILE A 201 59.42 0.08 -46.56
CA ILE A 201 60.64 0.64 -45.97
C ILE A 201 60.99 1.88 -46.74
N GLN A 202 61.03 3.03 -46.08
CA GLN A 202 61.50 4.30 -46.62
C GLN A 202 62.49 4.90 -45.64
N ASP A 203 63.68 5.24 -46.09
CA ASP A 203 64.78 5.79 -45.31
C ASP A 203 65.15 4.99 -44.03
N GLY A 204 65.04 3.67 -44.15
CA GLY A 204 65.33 2.75 -43.03
C GLY A 204 64.21 2.62 -41.99
N ALA A 205 63.11 3.32 -42.16
CA ALA A 205 61.95 3.26 -41.24
C ALA A 205 60.77 2.50 -41.89
N PRO A 206 60.01 1.69 -41.11
CA PRO A 206 58.84 0.98 -41.61
C PRO A 206 57.60 1.88 -41.60
N PHE A 207 56.95 2.04 -42.76
CA PHE A 207 55.66 2.71 -42.92
C PHE A 207 54.58 1.69 -43.26
N TYR A 208 53.44 1.81 -42.61
CA TYR A 208 52.28 0.94 -42.83
C TYR A 208 51.19 1.69 -43.60
N ALA A 209 50.88 1.26 -44.82
CA ALA A 209 49.84 1.85 -45.67
C ALA A 209 48.43 1.48 -45.19
N GLU A 210 48.30 0.37 -44.49
CA GLU A 210 47.07 -0.09 -43.87
C GLU A 210 47.28 -0.32 -42.38
N PHE A 211 46.22 -0.06 -41.60
CA PHE A 211 46.24 -0.30 -40.18
C PHE A 211 45.20 -1.33 -39.76
N ARG A 212 45.51 -2.11 -38.74
CA ARG A 212 44.54 -2.98 -38.06
C ARG A 212 43.99 -2.21 -36.88
N ASN A 213 42.69 -1.82 -36.98
CA ASN A 213 41.99 -0.99 -35.99
C ASN A 213 41.18 -1.86 -35.03
N LYS A 214 41.22 -1.50 -33.75
CA LYS A 214 40.42 -2.16 -32.70
C LYS A 214 39.08 -1.45 -32.57
N ASN A 215 38.00 -2.12 -33.00
CA ASN A 215 36.66 -1.64 -32.82
C ASN A 215 35.97 -2.41 -31.67
N LYS A 216 35.33 -1.69 -30.76
CA LYS A 216 34.49 -2.28 -29.73
C LYS A 216 33.04 -2.25 -30.20
N ILE A 217 32.44 -3.41 -30.31
CA ILE A 217 31.01 -3.56 -30.62
C ILE A 217 30.30 -4.28 -29.49
N VAL A 218 28.99 -4.06 -29.36
CA VAL A 218 28.14 -4.78 -28.39
C VAL A 218 28.12 -6.26 -28.76
N ASN A 219 28.30 -7.12 -27.75
CA ASN A 219 28.21 -8.56 -27.93
C ASN A 219 26.75 -9.00 -27.69
N PHE A 220 25.96 -9.09 -28.75
CA PHE A 220 24.60 -9.59 -28.67
C PHE A 220 24.50 -11.13 -28.49
N ASP A 221 25.60 -11.85 -28.64
CA ASP A 221 25.65 -13.32 -28.44
C ASP A 221 26.15 -13.71 -27.06
N GLU A 222 26.22 -12.76 -26.10
CA GLU A 222 26.65 -13.07 -24.74
C GLU A 222 25.68 -13.99 -24.03
N GLU A 223 26.12 -15.20 -23.74
CA GLU A 223 25.30 -16.32 -23.32
C GLU A 223 24.45 -16.03 -22.08
N ILE A 224 25.02 -15.37 -21.06
CA ILE A 224 24.28 -15.08 -19.82
C ILE A 224 23.21 -14.02 -20.03
N ILE A 225 23.48 -13.04 -20.90
CA ILE A 225 22.52 -11.97 -21.22
C ILE A 225 21.40 -12.51 -22.10
N VAL A 226 21.73 -13.35 -23.07
CA VAL A 226 20.74 -14.07 -23.90
C VAL A 226 19.83 -14.94 -23.02
N LEU A 227 20.39 -15.70 -22.07
CA LEU A 227 19.60 -16.48 -21.11
C LEU A 227 18.72 -15.58 -20.25
N PHE A 228 19.24 -14.46 -19.77
CA PHE A 228 18.47 -13.52 -18.94
C PHE A 228 17.24 -12.97 -19.65
N TYR A 229 17.43 -12.39 -20.84
CA TYR A 229 16.28 -11.86 -21.59
C TYR A 229 15.34 -12.97 -22.07
N SER A 230 15.85 -14.18 -22.32
CA SER A 230 15.02 -15.33 -22.65
C SER A 230 14.17 -15.79 -21.45
N VAL A 231 14.71 -15.75 -20.24
CA VAL A 231 13.95 -16.04 -19.01
C VAL A 231 12.90 -14.94 -18.78
N LEU A 232 13.23 -13.66 -18.99
CA LEU A 232 12.24 -12.59 -18.88
C LEU A 232 11.09 -12.78 -19.89
N GLU A 233 11.40 -13.15 -21.13
CA GLU A 233 10.39 -13.46 -22.14
C GLU A 233 9.54 -14.68 -21.75
N TYR A 234 10.16 -15.72 -21.18
CA TYR A 234 9.46 -16.86 -20.62
C TYR A 234 8.51 -16.46 -19.50
N LEU A 235 8.95 -15.61 -18.56
CA LEU A 235 8.11 -15.08 -17.48
C LEU A 235 6.94 -14.26 -18.03
N ARG A 236 7.17 -13.44 -19.07
CA ARG A 236 6.13 -12.67 -19.75
C ARG A 236 5.06 -13.57 -20.38
N GLN A 237 5.47 -14.62 -21.09
CA GLN A 237 4.54 -15.50 -21.79
C GLN A 237 3.82 -16.48 -20.87
N THR A 238 4.52 -17.07 -19.89
CA THR A 238 3.99 -18.14 -19.03
C THR A 238 3.24 -17.59 -17.81
N TYR A 239 3.82 -16.58 -17.15
CA TYR A 239 3.27 -16.03 -15.91
C TYR A 239 2.66 -14.64 -16.07
N ARG A 240 2.61 -14.11 -17.30
CA ARG A 240 2.00 -12.83 -17.65
C ARG A 240 2.61 -11.61 -16.93
N PHE A 241 3.86 -11.69 -16.49
CA PHE A 241 4.55 -10.53 -15.94
C PHE A 241 4.72 -9.42 -16.99
N SER A 242 4.47 -8.17 -16.57
CA SER A 242 4.69 -7.00 -17.43
C SER A 242 6.20 -6.67 -17.48
N VAL A 243 6.89 -7.21 -18.46
CA VAL A 243 8.33 -6.98 -18.69
C VAL A 243 8.61 -6.90 -20.19
N ASN A 244 9.50 -6.01 -20.58
CA ASN A 244 9.93 -5.83 -21.97
C ASN A 244 11.40 -6.25 -22.10
N PRO A 245 11.68 -7.51 -22.50
CA PRO A 245 13.04 -7.96 -22.74
C PRO A 245 13.66 -7.25 -23.95
N ASN A 246 14.98 -7.10 -23.94
CA ASN A 246 15.69 -6.52 -25.08
C ASN A 246 15.71 -7.48 -26.26
N VAL A 247 14.94 -7.14 -27.30
CA VAL A 247 14.76 -7.97 -28.52
C VAL A 247 15.96 -7.97 -29.46
N ASN A 248 16.98 -7.14 -29.23
CA ASN A 248 18.21 -7.16 -30.03
C ASN A 248 19.08 -8.40 -29.75
N TYR A 249 18.83 -9.10 -28.64
CA TYR A 249 19.47 -10.37 -28.35
C TYR A 249 18.71 -11.54 -28.99
N PRO A 250 19.40 -12.60 -29.46
CA PRO A 250 18.76 -13.79 -30.01
C PRO A 250 18.08 -14.61 -28.91
N LEU A 251 16.80 -14.26 -28.62
CA LEU A 251 16.06 -14.87 -27.51
C LEU A 251 15.77 -16.36 -27.77
N ILE A 252 15.97 -17.18 -26.74
CA ILE A 252 15.59 -18.59 -26.75
C ILE A 252 14.06 -18.66 -26.58
N PRO A 253 13.32 -19.33 -27.45
CA PRO A 253 11.87 -19.47 -27.35
C PRO A 253 11.43 -20.06 -26.00
N ALA A 254 10.30 -19.59 -25.46
CA ALA A 254 9.77 -20.02 -24.16
C ALA A 254 9.65 -21.55 -24.03
N ARG A 255 9.22 -22.25 -25.11
CA ARG A 255 9.21 -23.74 -25.14
C ARG A 255 10.56 -24.36 -24.89
N LYS A 256 11.66 -23.78 -25.39
CA LYS A 256 13.02 -24.29 -25.16
C LYS A 256 13.49 -24.00 -23.74
N ILE A 257 13.13 -22.83 -23.17
CA ILE A 257 13.38 -22.52 -21.75
C ILE A 257 12.65 -23.54 -20.87
N GLN A 258 11.38 -23.84 -21.14
CA GLN A 258 10.64 -24.87 -20.42
C GLN A 258 11.34 -26.25 -20.51
N ALA A 259 11.74 -26.64 -21.69
CA ALA A 259 12.49 -27.92 -21.89
C ALA A 259 13.85 -27.90 -21.15
N MET A 260 14.51 -26.77 -21.01
CA MET A 260 15.73 -26.62 -20.20
C MET A 260 15.45 -26.77 -18.69
N ILE A 261 14.31 -26.29 -18.22
CA ILE A 261 13.83 -26.47 -16.85
C ILE A 261 13.54 -27.94 -16.60
N ASP A 262 12.69 -28.59 -17.41
CA ASP A 262 12.23 -29.96 -17.24
C ASP A 262 13.39 -30.98 -17.26
N SER A 263 14.41 -30.73 -18.07
CA SER A 263 15.59 -31.60 -18.22
C SER A 263 16.76 -31.26 -17.29
N GLY A 264 16.68 -30.17 -16.49
CA GLY A 264 17.80 -29.68 -15.67
C GLY A 264 19.00 -29.20 -16.51
N LYS A 265 18.82 -28.93 -17.80
CA LYS A 265 19.90 -28.41 -18.66
C LYS A 265 20.25 -26.96 -18.30
N GLY A 266 19.31 -26.16 -17.78
CA GLY A 266 19.53 -24.77 -17.40
C GLY A 266 20.58 -24.63 -16.28
N THR A 267 20.42 -25.40 -15.21
CA THR A 267 21.37 -25.40 -14.07
C THR A 267 22.74 -25.92 -14.48
N ARG A 268 22.80 -26.99 -15.30
CA ARG A 268 24.07 -27.55 -15.80
C ARG A 268 24.80 -26.55 -16.69
N ARG A 269 24.10 -25.88 -17.59
CA ARG A 269 24.68 -24.87 -18.49
C ARG A 269 25.24 -23.69 -17.71
N LEU A 270 24.50 -23.17 -16.73
CA LEU A 270 24.97 -22.08 -15.89
C LEU A 270 26.21 -22.47 -15.07
N ARG A 271 26.31 -23.70 -14.56
CA ARG A 271 27.52 -24.16 -13.88
C ARG A 271 28.74 -24.16 -14.82
N SER A 272 28.57 -24.58 -16.08
CA SER A 272 29.70 -24.62 -17.05
C SER A 272 30.24 -23.24 -17.40
N ILE A 273 29.39 -22.21 -17.43
CA ILE A 273 29.80 -20.86 -17.81
C ILE A 273 30.19 -19.96 -16.62
N ARG A 274 30.06 -20.44 -15.37
CA ARG A 274 30.32 -19.66 -14.15
C ARG A 274 31.67 -18.94 -14.16
N LYS A 275 32.72 -19.62 -14.62
CA LYS A 275 34.10 -19.11 -14.61
C LYS A 275 34.37 -18.04 -15.69
N LYS A 276 33.41 -17.77 -16.59
CA LYS A 276 33.54 -16.74 -17.63
C LYS A 276 33.29 -15.32 -17.10
N TYR A 277 32.62 -15.18 -15.94
CA TYR A 277 32.11 -13.90 -15.45
C TYR A 277 32.81 -13.49 -14.16
N PHE A 278 33.31 -12.23 -14.15
CA PHE A 278 34.11 -11.66 -13.07
C PHE A 278 33.60 -10.29 -12.60
N THR A 279 32.73 -9.62 -13.40
CA THR A 279 32.12 -8.36 -12.97
C THR A 279 30.98 -8.64 -11.98
N ASP A 280 30.81 -7.77 -11.01
CA ASP A 280 29.82 -7.98 -9.94
C ASP A 280 28.40 -8.12 -10.48
N GLU A 281 28.04 -7.32 -11.50
CA GLU A 281 26.71 -7.40 -12.13
C GLU A 281 26.48 -8.76 -12.81
N LEU A 282 27.44 -9.26 -13.58
CA LEU A 282 27.30 -10.55 -14.26
C LEU A 282 27.34 -11.74 -13.29
N VAL A 283 28.09 -11.62 -12.20
CA VAL A 283 28.10 -12.60 -11.11
C VAL A 283 26.77 -12.59 -10.37
N ALA A 284 26.21 -11.42 -10.09
CA ALA A 284 24.89 -11.29 -9.48
C ALA A 284 23.79 -11.88 -10.39
N LEU A 285 23.84 -11.53 -11.68
CA LEU A 285 22.92 -12.09 -12.68
C LEU A 285 23.03 -13.62 -12.77
N TRP A 286 24.26 -14.14 -12.75
CA TRP A 286 24.47 -15.60 -12.75
C TRP A 286 23.81 -16.26 -11.53
N LYS A 287 23.98 -15.68 -10.34
CA LYS A 287 23.35 -16.21 -9.11
C LYS A 287 21.83 -16.23 -9.21
N LEU A 288 21.24 -15.15 -9.73
CA LEU A 288 19.79 -15.06 -9.89
C LEU A 288 19.25 -16.08 -10.89
N LEU A 289 19.90 -16.21 -12.06
CA LEU A 289 19.51 -17.18 -13.08
C LEU A 289 19.69 -18.62 -12.58
N TYR A 290 20.78 -18.89 -11.86
CA TYR A 290 21.03 -20.20 -11.29
C TYR A 290 19.94 -20.59 -10.28
N ALA A 291 19.58 -19.66 -9.36
CA ALA A 291 18.51 -19.87 -8.40
C ALA A 291 17.15 -20.08 -9.09
N PHE A 292 16.88 -19.32 -10.16
CA PHE A 292 15.65 -19.50 -10.96
C PHE A 292 15.56 -20.90 -11.57
N PHE A 293 16.59 -21.33 -12.32
CA PHE A 293 16.56 -22.64 -12.95
C PHE A 293 16.54 -23.79 -11.93
N GLU A 294 17.31 -23.67 -10.84
CA GLU A 294 17.32 -24.70 -9.80
C GLU A 294 15.95 -24.87 -9.15
N LYS A 295 15.26 -23.74 -8.84
CA LYS A 295 13.96 -23.81 -8.19
C LYS A 295 12.85 -24.22 -9.16
N ALA A 296 12.87 -23.70 -10.39
CA ALA A 296 11.96 -24.08 -11.44
C ALA A 296 12.07 -25.58 -11.79
N GLU A 297 13.29 -26.14 -11.83
CA GLU A 297 13.54 -27.58 -12.02
C GLU A 297 12.92 -28.41 -10.88
N ARG A 298 13.04 -27.97 -9.63
CA ARG A 298 12.41 -28.63 -8.48
C ARG A 298 10.89 -28.64 -8.57
N ILE A 299 10.30 -27.51 -8.99
CA ILE A 299 8.86 -27.39 -9.22
C ILE A 299 8.42 -28.35 -10.32
N ALA A 300 9.05 -28.31 -11.49
CA ALA A 300 8.74 -29.17 -12.64
C ALA A 300 8.88 -30.66 -12.34
N ALA A 301 9.83 -31.03 -11.48
CA ALA A 301 10.02 -32.40 -11.04
C ALA A 301 9.12 -32.86 -9.88
N GLY A 302 8.19 -32.03 -9.43
CA GLY A 302 7.32 -32.30 -8.27
C GLY A 302 8.11 -32.45 -6.95
N ARG A 303 9.32 -31.93 -6.88
CA ARG A 303 10.21 -32.00 -5.71
C ARG A 303 10.26 -30.73 -4.89
N GLN A 304 9.52 -29.70 -5.32
CA GLN A 304 9.40 -28.45 -4.57
C GLN A 304 8.63 -28.73 -3.29
N ARG A 305 9.22 -28.30 -2.18
CA ARG A 305 8.57 -28.36 -0.88
C ARG A 305 7.61 -27.18 -0.72
N GLU A 306 6.70 -27.33 0.21
CA GLU A 306 5.82 -26.24 0.64
C GLU A 306 6.64 -24.99 0.95
N GLU A 307 6.22 -23.87 0.42
CA GLU A 307 6.71 -22.54 0.76
C GLU A 307 5.52 -21.58 0.91
N ALA A 308 5.59 -20.69 1.87
CA ALA A 308 4.53 -19.73 2.10
C ALA A 308 5.08 -18.41 2.62
N LEU A 309 4.40 -17.33 2.25
CA LEU A 309 4.47 -16.04 2.90
C LEU A 309 3.02 -15.53 3.03
N MET A 310 2.44 -15.73 4.18
CA MET A 310 1.05 -15.36 4.48
C MET A 310 0.96 -14.64 5.81
N VAL A 311 0.02 -13.72 5.91
CA VAL A 311 -0.31 -12.97 7.14
C VAL A 311 -1.73 -13.29 7.54
N ARG A 312 -1.91 -13.76 8.78
CA ARG A 312 -3.22 -13.75 9.44
C ARG A 312 -3.55 -12.32 9.86
N ASN A 313 -4.81 -11.95 9.79
CA ASN A 313 -5.24 -10.59 10.14
C ASN A 313 -4.48 -9.52 9.34
N TYR A 314 -4.66 -9.51 8.04
CA TYR A 314 -4.00 -8.55 7.13
C TYR A 314 -4.32 -7.07 7.47
N ASN A 315 -5.29 -6.83 8.37
CA ASN A 315 -5.55 -5.49 8.93
C ASN A 315 -4.29 -4.82 9.47
N ILE A 316 -3.40 -5.57 10.16
CA ILE A 316 -2.14 -4.99 10.70
C ILE A 316 -1.18 -4.50 9.60
N VAL A 317 -1.17 -5.16 8.45
CA VAL A 317 -0.40 -4.71 7.28
C VAL A 317 -1.06 -3.47 6.67
N PHE A 318 -2.38 -3.45 6.61
CA PHE A 318 -3.14 -2.30 6.12
C PHE A 318 -2.96 -1.07 7.03
N GLU A 319 -3.00 -1.24 8.35
CA GLU A 319 -2.71 -0.21 9.33
C GLU A 319 -1.29 0.36 9.14
N ASP A 320 -0.25 -0.50 9.01
CA ASP A 320 1.13 -0.05 8.75
C ASP A 320 1.26 0.66 7.38
N MET A 321 0.54 0.19 6.34
CA MET A 321 0.53 0.88 5.04
C MET A 321 -0.03 2.30 5.14
N ILE A 322 -1.15 2.47 5.81
CA ILE A 322 -1.76 3.80 6.01
C ILE A 322 -0.84 4.66 6.89
N ASP A 323 -0.29 4.10 7.97
CA ASP A 323 0.59 4.83 8.88
C ASP A 323 1.84 5.38 8.18
N VAL A 324 2.46 4.59 7.31
CA VAL A 324 3.59 5.07 6.48
C VAL A 324 3.19 6.25 5.60
N LEU A 325 1.96 6.27 5.11
CA LEU A 325 1.47 7.29 4.18
C LEU A 325 0.91 8.54 4.86
N ILE A 326 0.53 8.50 6.15
CA ILE A 326 -0.03 9.66 6.84
C ILE A 326 0.56 9.92 8.22
N GLY A 327 1.08 8.91 8.93
CA GLY A 327 1.59 9.03 10.30
C GLY A 327 2.93 9.79 10.38
N ASP A 328 3.27 10.27 11.57
CA ASP A 328 4.58 10.83 11.88
C ASP A 328 5.31 9.93 12.89
N VAL A 329 6.50 9.47 12.51
CA VAL A 329 7.32 8.54 13.32
C VAL A 329 7.71 9.14 14.68
N GLU A 330 7.84 10.45 14.77
CA GLU A 330 8.18 11.14 16.01
C GLU A 330 7.12 10.98 17.11
N TYR A 331 5.88 10.64 16.74
CA TYR A 331 4.77 10.43 17.68
C TYR A 331 4.52 8.95 18.02
N ASP A 332 5.33 8.02 17.56
CA ASP A 332 5.15 6.58 17.82
C ASP A 332 5.10 6.23 19.31
N THR A 333 5.82 6.99 20.17
CA THR A 333 5.78 6.82 21.61
C THR A 333 4.46 7.25 22.23
N TYR A 334 3.80 8.26 21.66
CA TYR A 334 2.52 8.79 22.12
C TYR A 334 1.32 7.96 21.66
N ARG A 335 1.49 7.15 20.62
CA ARG A 335 0.46 6.22 20.14
C ARG A 335 0.16 5.10 21.13
N LYS A 336 1.15 4.72 21.96
CA LYS A 336 1.00 3.67 22.97
C LYS A 336 0.40 4.27 24.24
N LEU A 337 -0.87 3.96 24.49
CA LEU A 337 -1.58 4.44 25.65
C LEU A 337 -1.23 3.62 26.90
N PRO A 338 -1.35 4.21 28.12
CA PRO A 338 -1.06 3.51 29.37
C PRO A 338 -1.89 2.25 29.62
N ASP A 339 -3.08 2.16 29.02
CA ASP A 339 -3.98 1.01 29.09
C ASP A 339 -3.63 -0.12 28.09
N GLY A 340 -2.48 -0.01 27.43
CA GLY A 340 -1.98 -0.98 26.45
C GLY A 340 -2.60 -0.88 25.06
N LYS A 341 -3.52 0.05 24.82
CA LYS A 341 -4.07 0.30 23.49
C LYS A 341 -3.09 1.10 22.63
N ILE A 342 -3.20 0.92 21.33
CA ILE A 342 -2.37 1.62 20.35
C ILE A 342 -3.29 2.39 19.40
N ILE A 343 -2.97 3.66 19.17
CA ILE A 343 -3.61 4.49 18.15
C ILE A 343 -2.97 4.16 16.81
N ASP A 344 -3.78 3.85 15.79
CA ASP A 344 -3.24 3.42 14.49
C ASP A 344 -2.45 4.54 13.82
N HIS A 345 -2.99 5.77 13.80
CA HIS A 345 -2.37 6.91 13.11
C HIS A 345 -2.41 8.18 13.95
N LEU A 346 -1.26 8.83 14.05
CA LEU A 346 -1.12 10.12 14.73
C LEU A 346 -0.15 11.00 13.95
N TYR A 347 -0.58 12.21 13.61
CA TYR A 347 0.27 13.23 12.99
C TYR A 347 -0.20 14.62 13.37
N THR A 348 0.67 15.61 13.21
CA THR A 348 0.30 17.03 13.38
C THR A 348 0.09 17.72 12.05
N ASP A 349 -0.89 18.62 12.02
CA ASP A 349 -1.14 19.52 10.91
C ASP A 349 -1.71 20.84 11.47
N LYS A 350 -1.89 21.84 10.62
CA LYS A 350 -2.46 23.13 10.98
C LYS A 350 -3.83 22.93 11.64
N SER A 351 -4.09 23.64 12.75
CA SER A 351 -5.40 23.66 13.40
C SER A 351 -6.50 24.13 12.44
N LEU A 352 -7.75 23.75 12.72
CA LEU A 352 -8.92 24.21 11.98
C LEU A 352 -9.34 25.63 12.36
N THR A 353 -8.97 26.09 13.56
CA THR A 353 -9.44 27.34 14.17
C THR A 353 -8.32 28.29 14.56
N SER A 354 -7.06 27.85 14.59
CA SER A 354 -5.90 28.65 14.96
C SER A 354 -4.77 28.53 13.94
N GLU A 355 -3.75 29.40 14.06
CA GLU A 355 -2.52 29.29 13.24
C GLU A 355 -1.56 28.21 13.74
N GLY A 356 -1.80 27.67 14.94
CA GLY A 356 -1.00 26.62 15.54
C GLY A 356 -1.22 25.26 14.88
N GLN A 357 -0.54 24.26 15.39
CA GLN A 357 -0.73 22.86 15.01
C GLN A 357 -1.69 22.16 15.96
N ILE A 358 -2.30 21.06 15.48
CA ILE A 358 -3.12 20.17 16.28
C ILE A 358 -2.89 18.72 15.82
N TYR A 359 -3.14 17.75 16.72
CA TYR A 359 -3.08 16.35 16.34
C TYR A 359 -4.29 15.92 15.53
N PHE A 360 -4.01 15.19 14.47
CA PHE A 360 -4.99 14.42 13.70
C PHE A 360 -4.89 12.97 14.13
N ILE A 361 -6.02 12.39 14.53
CA ILE A 361 -6.08 11.08 15.15
C ILE A 361 -6.89 10.15 14.26
N GLY A 362 -6.25 9.13 13.71
CA GLY A 362 -6.85 8.21 12.77
C GLY A 362 -6.85 6.75 13.22
N ASP A 363 -7.78 5.99 12.70
CA ASP A 363 -7.87 4.55 12.89
C ASP A 363 -8.25 3.87 11.55
N SER A 364 -7.56 2.82 11.20
CA SER A 364 -7.77 2.10 9.95
C SER A 364 -8.80 1.00 10.08
N LYS A 365 -9.67 0.89 9.07
CA LYS A 365 -10.71 -0.13 9.02
C LYS A 365 -10.54 -1.02 7.80
N TYR A 366 -10.23 -2.28 8.06
CA TYR A 366 -10.03 -3.32 7.07
C TYR A 366 -11.26 -4.22 7.01
N TYR A 367 -12.26 -3.79 6.23
CA TYR A 367 -13.57 -4.43 6.13
C TYR A 367 -13.87 -4.85 4.69
N LYS A 368 -14.87 -5.74 4.55
CA LYS A 368 -15.50 -5.99 3.26
C LYS A 368 -16.18 -4.71 2.78
N ARG A 369 -16.40 -4.60 1.49
CA ARG A 369 -17.11 -3.46 0.93
C ARG A 369 -18.52 -3.39 1.54
N GLU A 370 -18.98 -2.18 1.84
CA GLU A 370 -20.31 -1.89 2.42
C GLU A 370 -20.54 -2.38 3.86
N GLU A 371 -19.56 -2.99 4.49
CA GLU A 371 -19.61 -3.30 5.91
C GLU A 371 -19.55 -1.99 6.72
N ASP A 372 -20.49 -1.82 7.66
CA ASP A 372 -20.56 -0.62 8.49
C ASP A 372 -19.50 -0.63 9.61
N ILE A 373 -19.06 0.56 10.01
CA ILE A 373 -18.16 0.69 11.15
C ILE A 373 -18.98 0.54 12.44
N GLU A 374 -18.62 -0.44 13.24
CA GLU A 374 -19.32 -0.74 14.49
C GLU A 374 -19.24 0.42 15.51
N GLY A 375 -20.29 0.59 16.29
CA GLY A 375 -20.38 1.60 17.35
C GLY A 375 -19.27 1.49 18.40
N THR A 376 -18.79 0.27 18.67
CA THR A 376 -17.65 0.01 19.56
C THR A 376 -16.36 0.68 19.07
N SER A 377 -16.13 0.75 17.76
CA SER A 377 -15.00 1.45 17.14
C SER A 377 -15.11 2.96 17.34
N VAL A 378 -16.31 3.52 17.24
CA VAL A 378 -16.58 4.96 17.47
C VAL A 378 -16.23 5.34 18.92
N PHE A 379 -16.66 4.54 19.90
CA PHE A 379 -16.32 4.78 21.31
C PHE A 379 -14.82 4.67 21.60
N LYS A 380 -14.13 3.71 20.97
CA LYS A 380 -12.67 3.60 21.10
C LYS A 380 -11.99 4.86 20.55
N GLN A 381 -12.41 5.35 19.41
CA GLN A 381 -11.83 6.53 18.78
C GLN A 381 -12.02 7.79 19.64
N TYR A 382 -13.18 7.98 20.25
CA TYR A 382 -13.38 9.06 21.22
C TYR A 382 -12.44 8.92 22.43
N THR A 383 -12.22 7.73 22.94
CA THR A 383 -11.29 7.49 24.04
C THR A 383 -9.85 7.84 23.64
N TYR A 384 -9.43 7.48 22.43
CA TYR A 384 -8.10 7.83 21.91
C TYR A 384 -7.90 9.33 21.82
N ALA A 385 -8.88 10.05 21.29
CA ALA A 385 -8.83 11.50 21.20
C ALA A 385 -8.72 12.17 22.58
N LYS A 386 -9.54 11.76 23.55
CA LYS A 386 -9.49 12.28 24.92
C LYS A 386 -8.13 12.02 25.58
N ASN A 387 -7.55 10.84 25.37
CA ASN A 387 -6.23 10.50 25.92
C ASN A 387 -5.13 11.36 25.31
N ILE A 388 -5.15 11.60 24.01
CA ILE A 388 -4.17 12.48 23.33
C ILE A 388 -4.31 13.94 23.79
N ILE A 389 -5.54 14.44 23.91
CA ILE A 389 -5.78 15.79 24.44
C ILE A 389 -5.22 15.90 25.86
N GLN A 390 -5.49 14.94 26.72
CA GLN A 390 -5.01 14.94 28.11
C GLN A 390 -3.48 14.82 28.18
N LEU A 391 -2.90 13.92 27.39
CA LEU A 391 -1.43 13.77 27.29
C LEU A 391 -0.76 15.08 26.86
N ASN A 392 -1.35 15.77 25.88
CA ASN A 392 -0.85 17.07 25.44
C ASN A 392 -0.87 18.09 26.59
N ILE A 393 -1.99 18.20 27.31
CA ILE A 393 -2.15 19.13 28.44
C ILE A 393 -1.19 18.80 29.60
N ASP A 394 -1.07 17.53 29.95
CA ASP A 394 -0.34 17.12 31.17
C ASP A 394 1.17 17.03 30.96
N GLU A 395 1.62 16.62 29.79
CA GLU A 395 3.01 16.28 29.53
C GLU A 395 3.71 17.16 28.50
N ILE A 396 3.07 17.40 27.35
CA ILE A 396 3.72 18.10 26.23
C ILE A 396 3.82 19.58 26.51
N LEU A 397 2.74 20.22 26.97
CA LEU A 397 2.72 21.65 27.32
C LEU A 397 3.65 21.99 28.48
N LYS A 398 3.86 21.07 29.43
CA LYS A 398 4.83 21.29 30.52
C LYS A 398 6.27 21.31 30.02
N ARG A 399 6.59 20.58 28.95
CA ARG A 399 7.94 20.51 28.36
C ARG A 399 8.20 21.59 27.33
N ASP A 400 7.14 22.07 26.66
CA ASP A 400 7.16 23.16 25.70
C ASP A 400 6.10 24.21 26.07
N PRO A 401 6.39 25.11 27.01
CA PRO A 401 5.44 26.16 27.45
C PRO A 401 5.09 27.17 26.37
N ALA A 402 5.92 27.33 25.34
CA ALA A 402 5.62 28.15 24.17
C ALA A 402 4.63 27.48 23.21
N GLY A 403 4.32 26.24 23.46
CA GLY A 403 3.34 25.30 22.94
C GLY A 403 2.84 25.53 21.54
N HIS A 404 3.47 24.82 20.56
CA HIS A 404 2.99 24.81 19.19
C HIS A 404 1.61 24.14 19.04
N ILE A 405 1.19 23.34 20.05
CA ILE A 405 -0.07 22.60 20.09
C ILE A 405 -0.89 23.05 21.31
N ARG A 406 -1.89 23.88 21.05
CA ARG A 406 -2.79 24.39 22.09
C ARG A 406 -4.18 23.78 21.91
N TYR A 407 -4.57 22.90 22.83
CA TYR A 407 -5.89 22.27 22.81
C TYR A 407 -6.93 23.06 23.58
N ARG A 408 -6.56 23.68 24.73
CA ARG A 408 -7.48 24.33 25.66
C ARG A 408 -7.14 25.80 25.81
N ASP A 409 -8.17 26.62 25.84
CA ASP A 409 -8.10 28.00 26.33
C ASP A 409 -8.67 28.05 27.77
N GLU A 410 -7.87 28.54 28.71
CA GLU A 410 -8.26 28.52 30.11
C GLU A 410 -9.39 29.53 30.45
N LEU A 411 -9.48 30.65 29.73
CA LEU A 411 -10.49 31.65 29.96
C LEU A 411 -11.87 31.25 29.46
N THR A 412 -11.95 30.75 28.22
CA THR A 412 -13.22 30.27 27.64
C THR A 412 -13.58 28.87 28.15
N GLU A 413 -12.61 28.13 28.75
CA GLU A 413 -12.72 26.70 28.98
C GLU A 413 -13.00 25.87 27.71
N GLY A 414 -12.86 26.51 26.54
CA GLY A 414 -13.07 25.89 25.25
C GLY A 414 -11.86 25.05 24.79
N TYR A 415 -12.14 24.10 23.92
CA TYR A 415 -11.15 23.22 23.32
C TYR A 415 -11.12 23.42 21.81
N ASP A 416 -9.93 23.37 21.24
CA ASP A 416 -9.79 23.38 19.79
C ASP A 416 -10.43 22.11 19.19
N ILE A 417 -10.97 22.22 17.99
CA ILE A 417 -11.65 21.11 17.32
C ILE A 417 -10.62 20.06 16.94
N THR A 418 -10.70 18.89 17.59
CA THR A 418 -9.77 17.78 17.37
C THR A 418 -10.21 16.93 16.18
N PRO A 419 -9.44 16.89 15.08
CA PRO A 419 -9.77 16.06 13.93
C PRO A 419 -9.59 14.58 14.24
N ASN A 420 -10.68 13.82 14.21
CA ASN A 420 -10.69 12.36 14.31
C ASN A 420 -11.26 11.76 13.04
N PHE A 421 -10.69 10.63 12.59
CA PHE A 421 -11.18 10.01 11.37
C PHE A 421 -10.97 8.51 11.35
N PHE A 422 -11.83 7.85 10.59
CA PHE A 422 -11.63 6.48 10.12
C PHE A 422 -11.18 6.48 8.67
N ILE A 423 -10.27 5.57 8.33
CA ILE A 423 -9.91 5.28 6.94
C ILE A 423 -10.27 3.83 6.64
N ARG A 424 -11.18 3.62 5.70
CA ARG A 424 -11.54 2.31 5.19
C ARG A 424 -10.95 2.09 3.80
N GLY A 425 -10.27 0.97 3.61
CA GLY A 425 -9.82 0.54 2.28
C GLY A 425 -11.02 0.24 1.37
N TYR A 426 -10.90 0.62 0.11
CA TYR A 426 -11.93 0.46 -0.91
C TYR A 426 -11.31 0.18 -2.26
N VAL A 427 -11.93 -0.70 -3.05
CA VAL A 427 -11.56 -0.96 -4.44
C VAL A 427 -12.73 -0.60 -5.34
N ASN A 428 -12.50 0.25 -6.33
CA ASN A 428 -13.49 0.51 -7.36
C ASN A 428 -13.35 -0.52 -8.49
N PRO A 429 -14.34 -1.40 -8.71
CA PRO A 429 -14.27 -2.41 -9.76
C PRO A 429 -14.27 -1.84 -11.18
N ASP A 430 -14.88 -0.66 -11.37
CA ASP A 430 -15.00 -0.02 -12.67
C ASP A 430 -13.75 0.78 -13.05
N ASN A 431 -12.94 1.15 -12.06
CA ASN A 431 -11.71 1.91 -12.25
C ASN A 431 -10.62 1.43 -11.29
N MET A 432 -9.96 0.35 -11.64
CA MET A 432 -8.83 -0.22 -10.90
C MET A 432 -7.56 0.60 -11.17
N ASN A 433 -7.36 1.65 -10.39
CA ASN A 433 -6.33 2.66 -10.59
C ASN A 433 -5.37 2.65 -9.38
N PHE A 434 -4.07 2.74 -9.66
CA PHE A 434 -3.01 2.74 -8.65
C PHE A 434 -2.45 4.15 -8.35
N THR A 435 -2.85 5.16 -9.12
CA THR A 435 -2.23 6.49 -9.10
C THR A 435 -3.03 7.53 -8.32
N GLU A 436 -4.32 7.27 -8.11
CA GLU A 436 -5.21 8.20 -7.44
C GLU A 436 -5.65 7.67 -6.08
N PRO A 437 -5.51 8.45 -4.99
CA PRO A 437 -5.97 8.04 -3.67
C PRO A 437 -7.48 7.91 -3.58
N ALA A 438 -8.23 8.65 -4.42
CA ALA A 438 -9.70 8.68 -4.48
C ALA A 438 -10.34 8.75 -3.08
N LEU A 439 -9.74 9.56 -2.19
CA LEU A 439 -10.23 9.71 -0.82
C LEU A 439 -11.61 10.37 -0.84
N ARG A 440 -12.62 9.68 -0.29
CA ARG A 440 -14.02 10.15 -0.31
C ARG A 440 -14.63 10.03 1.08
N PRO A 441 -15.34 11.09 1.56
CA PRO A 441 -16.10 11.00 2.80
C PRO A 441 -17.18 9.90 2.72
N MET A 442 -17.36 9.17 3.80
CA MET A 442 -18.44 8.19 3.96
C MET A 442 -19.75 8.92 4.29
N LYS A 443 -20.85 8.54 3.64
CA LYS A 443 -22.12 9.28 3.75
C LYS A 443 -22.70 9.33 5.16
N ASN A 444 -22.57 8.29 5.97
CA ASN A 444 -23.27 8.12 7.25
C ASN A 444 -22.36 8.20 8.47
N GLN A 445 -21.12 8.67 8.33
CA GLN A 445 -20.15 8.68 9.43
C GLN A 445 -19.62 10.07 9.73
N PHE A 446 -20.53 10.91 10.10
CA PHE A 446 -20.27 12.08 10.94
C PHE A 446 -21.10 11.88 12.21
N ALA A 447 -20.43 11.63 13.32
CA ALA A 447 -21.13 11.42 14.59
C ALA A 447 -20.65 12.45 15.60
N PRO A 448 -21.30 13.61 15.72
CA PRO A 448 -21.18 14.37 16.94
C PRO A 448 -21.84 13.60 18.07
N ASN A 449 -21.25 13.63 19.26
CA ASN A 449 -21.89 13.08 20.44
C ASN A 449 -23.24 13.81 20.67
N ARG A 450 -24.34 13.08 20.77
CA ARG A 450 -25.70 13.64 20.87
C ARG A 450 -25.87 14.71 21.95
N HIS A 451 -25.14 14.59 23.06
CA HIS A 451 -25.23 15.52 24.20
C HIS A 451 -24.48 16.86 23.97
N PHE A 452 -23.64 16.92 22.93
CA PHE A 452 -22.75 18.07 22.67
C PHE A 452 -22.89 18.60 21.25
N ILE A 453 -23.99 18.33 20.57
CA ILE A 453 -24.22 18.69 19.15
C ILE A 453 -23.94 20.19 18.92
N ASN A 454 -24.48 21.06 19.79
CA ASN A 454 -24.33 22.51 19.66
C ASN A 454 -23.13 23.07 20.45
N ARG A 455 -22.08 22.29 20.65
CA ARG A 455 -20.90 22.68 21.42
C ARG A 455 -19.61 22.26 20.71
N PRO A 456 -19.27 22.84 19.55
CA PRO A 456 -18.13 22.39 18.77
C PRO A 456 -16.78 22.59 19.46
N PHE A 457 -16.70 23.47 20.46
CA PHE A 457 -15.50 23.72 21.25
C PHE A 457 -15.52 23.08 22.65
N ASP A 458 -16.43 22.15 22.89
CA ASP A 458 -16.43 21.37 24.14
C ASP A 458 -15.43 20.21 24.03
N ARG A 459 -14.77 19.85 25.15
CA ARG A 459 -13.85 18.71 25.23
C ARG A 459 -14.48 17.40 24.74
N ASP A 460 -15.78 17.25 24.96
CA ASP A 460 -16.51 16.02 24.66
C ASP A 460 -17.21 16.02 23.29
N SER A 461 -17.13 17.15 22.57
CA SER A 461 -17.65 17.30 21.19
C SER A 461 -16.60 16.88 20.17
N LEU A 462 -16.27 15.59 20.17
CA LEU A 462 -15.26 15.08 19.25
C LEU A 462 -15.88 14.88 17.86
N VAL A 463 -15.33 15.58 16.88
CA VAL A 463 -15.70 15.43 15.47
C VAL A 463 -15.05 14.15 14.94
N LEU A 464 -15.84 13.22 14.44
CA LEU A 464 -15.37 11.98 13.85
C LEU A 464 -15.87 11.85 12.42
N CYS A 465 -14.95 11.72 11.46
CA CYS A 465 -15.25 11.61 10.03
C CYS A 465 -14.80 10.26 9.49
N GLY A 466 -15.61 9.62 8.67
CA GLY A 466 -15.22 8.41 7.95
C GLY A 466 -14.80 8.71 6.51
N PHE A 467 -13.74 8.04 6.04
CA PHE A 467 -13.24 8.16 4.67
C PHE A 467 -13.02 6.78 4.05
N ASN A 468 -13.33 6.66 2.77
CA ASN A 468 -12.90 5.55 1.93
C ASN A 468 -11.65 5.97 1.17
N ILE A 469 -10.62 5.10 1.12
CA ILE A 469 -9.39 5.30 0.37
C ILE A 469 -9.20 4.17 -0.64
N ASN A 470 -8.68 4.50 -1.83
CA ASN A 470 -8.34 3.51 -2.82
C ASN A 470 -7.21 2.60 -2.31
N PHE A 471 -7.54 1.35 -2.02
CA PHE A 471 -6.60 0.35 -1.51
C PHE A 471 -5.44 0.10 -2.47
N LEU A 472 -5.68 0.13 -3.79
CA LEU A 472 -4.64 -0.08 -4.80
C LEU A 472 -3.60 1.05 -4.78
N TYR A 473 -4.03 2.29 -4.57
CA TYR A 473 -3.14 3.43 -4.36
C TYR A 473 -2.27 3.24 -3.11
N VAL A 474 -2.90 2.90 -1.99
CA VAL A 474 -2.19 2.65 -0.72
C VAL A 474 -1.14 1.56 -0.90
N LEU A 475 -1.52 0.43 -1.50
CA LEU A 475 -0.65 -0.71 -1.74
C LEU A 475 0.55 -0.33 -2.61
N SER A 476 0.31 0.38 -3.73
CA SER A 476 1.37 0.77 -4.66
C SER A 476 2.38 1.73 -4.03
N HIS A 477 1.91 2.76 -3.32
CA HIS A 477 2.76 3.77 -2.70
C HIS A 477 3.49 3.24 -1.45
N TYR A 478 2.92 2.28 -0.77
CA TYR A 478 3.60 1.59 0.32
C TYR A 478 4.79 0.76 -0.19
N VAL A 479 4.61 0.03 -1.29
CA VAL A 479 5.65 -0.83 -1.87
C VAL A 479 6.73 -0.03 -2.59
N LEU A 480 6.32 0.97 -3.37
CA LEU A 480 7.21 1.83 -4.15
C LEU A 480 7.68 2.99 -3.27
N GLU A 481 8.91 2.99 -2.80
CA GLU A 481 9.45 4.06 -1.94
C GLU A 481 9.53 5.43 -2.62
N SER A 482 9.58 5.44 -3.95
CA SER A 482 9.58 6.67 -4.75
C SER A 482 8.20 7.33 -4.70
N GLY A 483 8.11 8.50 -4.07
CA GLY A 483 6.88 9.29 -3.99
C GLY A 483 6.12 9.22 -2.67
N ALA A 484 6.60 8.48 -1.66
CA ALA A 484 5.93 8.39 -0.35
C ALA A 484 5.73 9.78 0.30
N SER A 485 6.69 10.67 0.18
CA SER A 485 6.61 12.05 0.70
C SER A 485 5.53 12.87 0.00
N SER A 486 5.42 12.77 -1.33
CA SER A 486 4.37 13.43 -2.11
C SER A 486 2.99 12.84 -1.80
N ALA A 487 2.88 11.52 -1.70
CA ALA A 487 1.64 10.83 -1.32
C ALA A 487 1.16 11.26 0.07
N LYS A 488 2.08 11.42 1.04
CA LYS A 488 1.79 11.88 2.40
C LYS A 488 1.15 13.27 2.39
N SER A 489 1.75 14.23 1.67
CA SER A 489 1.22 15.59 1.55
C SER A 489 -0.17 15.61 0.89
N ILE A 490 -0.36 14.85 -0.19
CA ILE A 490 -1.63 14.76 -0.90
C ILE A 490 -2.73 14.18 0.01
N LEU A 491 -2.44 13.09 0.71
CA LEU A 491 -3.43 12.42 1.57
C LEU A 491 -3.82 13.27 2.76
N ARG A 492 -2.85 13.89 3.46
CA ARG A 492 -3.13 14.80 4.57
C ARG A 492 -3.96 16.00 4.13
N GLY A 493 -3.62 16.61 2.97
CA GLY A 493 -4.39 17.69 2.39
C GLY A 493 -5.83 17.29 2.06
N GLN A 494 -6.05 16.11 1.50
CA GLN A 494 -7.39 15.61 1.21
C GLN A 494 -8.19 15.28 2.49
N LEU A 495 -7.55 14.66 3.50
CA LEU A 495 -8.16 14.39 4.81
C LEU A 495 -8.60 15.71 5.47
N ARG A 496 -7.68 16.69 5.56
CA ARG A 496 -7.99 18.00 6.10
C ARG A 496 -9.18 18.64 5.38
N LYS A 497 -9.14 18.72 4.05
CA LYS A 497 -10.21 19.27 3.23
C LYS A 497 -11.55 18.56 3.47
N GLY A 498 -11.53 17.25 3.59
CA GLY A 498 -12.73 16.44 3.86
C GLY A 498 -13.30 16.71 5.26
N ILE A 499 -12.47 16.79 6.29
CA ILE A 499 -12.87 17.08 7.67
C ILE A 499 -13.44 18.50 7.76
N VAL A 500 -12.72 19.48 7.23
CA VAL A 500 -13.18 20.89 7.17
C VAL A 500 -14.53 21.01 6.47
N GLY A 501 -14.70 20.34 5.32
CA GLY A 501 -15.96 20.30 4.60
C GLY A 501 -17.11 19.77 5.47
N ARG A 502 -16.87 18.66 6.16
CA ARG A 502 -17.88 18.06 7.05
C ARG A 502 -18.22 18.95 8.24
N VAL A 503 -17.22 19.52 8.91
CA VAL A 503 -17.45 20.44 10.02
C VAL A 503 -18.26 21.65 9.56
N ASN A 504 -17.91 22.23 8.41
CA ASN A 504 -18.66 23.35 7.83
C ASN A 504 -20.07 22.96 7.34
N GLU A 505 -20.37 21.69 7.04
CA GLU A 505 -21.73 21.23 6.73
C GLU A 505 -22.66 21.30 7.95
N TYR A 506 -22.13 21.01 9.15
CA TYR A 506 -22.93 20.88 10.37
C TYR A 506 -22.95 22.15 11.22
N TYR A 507 -21.86 22.96 11.20
CA TYR A 507 -21.72 24.13 12.06
C TYR A 507 -21.62 25.43 11.25
N ASN A 508 -22.13 26.51 11.85
CA ASN A 508 -21.83 27.90 11.46
C ASN A 508 -20.76 28.44 12.41
N PHE A 509 -19.71 29.05 11.86
CA PHE A 509 -18.65 29.68 12.63
C PHE A 509 -18.64 31.18 12.43
N TYR A 510 -18.31 31.88 13.52
CA TYR A 510 -18.24 33.33 13.55
C TYR A 510 -16.95 33.77 14.27
N LYS A 511 -16.31 34.79 13.75
CA LYS A 511 -15.31 35.59 14.48
C LYS A 511 -15.99 36.79 15.08
N VAL A 512 -15.90 36.91 16.41
CA VAL A 512 -16.47 38.04 17.16
C VAL A 512 -15.31 38.88 17.67
N TYR A 513 -15.32 40.15 17.33
CA TYR A 513 -14.38 41.18 17.78
C TYR A 513 -15.04 42.03 18.87
N PRO A 514 -14.62 41.90 20.15
CA PRO A 514 -15.19 42.69 21.22
C PRO A 514 -14.82 44.18 21.13
N SER A 515 -15.67 45.05 21.62
CA SER A 515 -15.38 46.49 21.82
C SER A 515 -14.67 46.79 23.15
N ILE A 516 -14.63 45.80 24.04
CA ILE A 516 -13.93 45.81 25.34
C ILE A 516 -12.77 44.80 25.30
N PRO A 517 -11.85 44.80 26.27
CA PRO A 517 -10.79 43.78 26.34
C PRO A 517 -11.35 42.36 26.25
N VAL A 518 -10.70 41.51 25.45
CA VAL A 518 -11.16 40.16 25.12
C VAL A 518 -11.41 39.31 26.39
N GLU A 519 -10.54 39.46 27.39
CA GLU A 519 -10.66 38.75 28.67
C GLU A 519 -11.94 39.11 29.43
N LEU A 520 -12.28 40.40 29.48
CA LEU A 520 -13.51 40.89 30.13
C LEU A 520 -14.76 40.40 29.39
N PHE A 521 -14.71 40.42 28.06
CA PHE A 521 -15.81 39.91 27.24
C PHE A 521 -16.04 38.42 27.48
N ILE A 522 -14.96 37.61 27.56
CA ILE A 522 -15.03 36.17 27.84
C ILE A 522 -15.66 35.94 29.22
N ILE A 523 -15.19 36.63 30.26
CA ILE A 523 -15.71 36.44 31.64
C ILE A 523 -17.21 36.76 31.69
N LYS A 524 -17.66 37.82 31.00
CA LYS A 524 -19.06 38.23 30.97
C LYS A 524 -19.97 37.18 30.28
N ASN A 525 -19.48 36.49 29.26
CA ASN A 525 -20.28 35.65 28.38
C ASN A 525 -20.03 34.12 28.58
N ARG A 526 -19.07 33.72 29.42
CA ARG A 526 -18.63 32.32 29.55
C ARG A 526 -19.77 31.36 29.89
N ASP A 527 -20.63 31.72 30.82
CA ASP A 527 -21.69 30.82 31.28
C ASP A 527 -22.81 30.64 30.23
N ALA A 528 -23.04 31.68 29.41
CA ALA A 528 -24.05 31.63 28.34
C ALA A 528 -23.62 30.79 27.13
N PHE A 529 -22.32 30.80 26.80
CA PHE A 529 -21.80 30.19 25.56
C PHE A 529 -20.78 29.07 25.82
N ARG A 530 -20.86 28.38 26.94
CA ARG A 530 -19.93 27.31 27.31
C ARG A 530 -19.88 26.21 26.26
N GLY A 531 -18.67 25.91 25.74
CA GLY A 531 -18.44 24.94 24.68
C GLY A 531 -18.83 25.43 23.27
N GLN A 532 -19.33 26.65 23.13
CA GLN A 532 -19.71 27.26 21.85
C GLN A 532 -18.70 28.32 21.39
N PHE A 533 -17.75 28.70 22.25
CA PHE A 533 -16.76 29.72 21.92
C PHE A 533 -15.35 29.29 22.35
N PHE A 534 -14.34 29.81 21.64
CA PHE A 534 -12.94 29.43 21.81
C PHE A 534 -12.03 30.59 21.42
N ARG A 535 -11.04 30.90 22.26
CA ARG A 535 -10.01 31.89 21.95
C ARG A 535 -8.80 31.18 21.32
N PRO A 536 -8.43 31.49 20.06
CA PRO A 536 -7.41 30.71 19.34
C PRO A 536 -5.97 30.93 19.83
N GLY A 537 -5.73 32.00 20.60
CA GLY A 537 -4.44 32.35 21.17
C GLY A 537 -4.52 33.50 22.14
N ASP A 538 -3.52 33.65 23.03
CA ASP A 538 -3.54 34.69 24.08
C ASP A 538 -3.51 36.10 23.55
N LYS A 539 -2.98 36.31 22.35
CA LYS A 539 -2.90 37.60 21.66
C LYS A 539 -4.01 37.83 20.64
N ALA A 540 -4.97 36.90 20.54
CA ALA A 540 -6.05 37.02 19.57
C ALA A 540 -6.98 38.18 19.99
N ASP A 541 -7.28 39.04 19.03
CA ASP A 541 -8.22 40.17 19.14
C ASP A 541 -9.67 39.78 18.84
N PHE A 542 -9.91 38.50 18.56
CA PHE A 542 -11.21 37.92 18.28
C PHE A 542 -11.39 36.57 19.01
N ILE A 543 -12.64 36.17 19.07
CA ILE A 543 -13.08 34.88 19.65
C ILE A 543 -13.86 34.13 18.57
N TRP A 544 -13.61 32.82 18.44
CA TRP A 544 -14.44 31.94 17.65
C TRP A 544 -15.74 31.63 18.38
N PHE A 545 -16.86 31.69 17.66
CA PHE A 545 -18.12 31.09 18.04
C PHE A 545 -18.54 30.06 17.03
N GLY A 546 -19.11 28.94 17.49
CA GLY A 546 -19.57 27.85 16.64
C GLY A 546 -20.93 27.33 17.11
N PHE A 547 -21.88 27.23 16.20
CA PHE A 547 -23.23 26.77 16.47
C PHE A 547 -23.68 25.74 15.46
N ASP A 548 -24.45 24.76 15.92
CA ASP A 548 -25.13 23.82 15.04
C ASP A 548 -26.06 24.59 14.09
N LYS A 549 -26.07 24.23 12.82
CA LYS A 549 -26.89 24.90 11.80
C LYS A 549 -28.40 24.77 12.03
N THR A 550 -28.81 23.76 12.77
CA THR A 550 -30.22 23.50 13.10
C THR A 550 -30.71 24.39 14.27
N ASP A 551 -29.78 24.97 15.03
CA ASP A 551 -30.09 25.82 16.17
C ASP A 551 -30.11 27.33 15.80
N LEU A 552 -31.25 27.78 15.35
CA LEU A 552 -31.46 29.18 14.94
C LEU A 552 -31.40 30.17 16.11
N ASN A 553 -31.76 29.74 17.32
CA ASN A 553 -31.86 30.66 18.48
C ASN A 553 -30.49 31.18 18.92
N ASN A 554 -29.45 30.39 18.81
CA ASN A 554 -28.09 30.80 19.24
C ASN A 554 -27.44 31.82 18.30
N THR A 555 -27.78 31.80 17.02
CA THR A 555 -27.29 32.81 16.07
C THR A 555 -27.89 34.19 16.38
N ASP A 556 -29.19 34.24 16.72
CA ASP A 556 -29.86 35.51 17.10
C ASP A 556 -29.33 36.03 18.45
N SER A 557 -29.03 35.14 19.39
CA SER A 557 -28.40 35.50 20.67
C SER A 557 -27.01 36.12 20.49
N LEU A 558 -26.23 35.62 19.50
CA LEU A 558 -24.92 36.18 19.19
C LEU A 558 -25.02 37.62 18.62
N LEU A 559 -25.98 37.89 17.76
CA LEU A 559 -26.18 39.18 17.13
C LEU A 559 -26.68 40.26 18.12
N ASN A 560 -27.28 39.85 19.23
CA ASN A 560 -27.79 40.69 20.28
C ASN A 560 -26.82 40.88 21.48
N LEU A 561 -25.57 40.36 21.36
CA LEU A 561 -24.57 40.51 22.42
C LEU A 561 -24.14 41.98 22.56
N GLU A 562 -24.08 42.43 23.81
CA GLU A 562 -23.46 43.72 24.16
C GLU A 562 -21.93 43.65 24.02
N ASP A 563 -21.29 44.80 23.87
CA ASP A 563 -19.84 44.96 23.81
C ASP A 563 -19.19 44.24 22.60
N VAL A 564 -19.90 44.11 21.48
CA VAL A 564 -19.39 43.57 20.22
C VAL A 564 -19.14 44.72 19.23
N GLN A 565 -17.93 44.79 18.71
CA GLN A 565 -17.55 45.73 17.66
C GLN A 565 -17.90 45.19 16.26
N LYS A 566 -17.65 43.91 16.03
CA LYS A 566 -17.82 43.26 14.72
C LYS A 566 -18.09 41.75 14.86
N VAL A 567 -18.96 41.25 14.02
CA VAL A 567 -19.21 39.81 13.84
C VAL A 567 -18.96 39.43 12.38
N GLU A 568 -18.12 38.45 12.12
CA GLU A 568 -17.85 37.92 10.78
C GLU A 568 -18.26 36.46 10.73
N LYS A 569 -19.17 36.10 9.83
CA LYS A 569 -19.44 34.70 9.52
C LYS A 569 -18.31 34.14 8.66
N VAL A 570 -17.68 33.08 9.09
CA VAL A 570 -16.49 32.50 8.45
C VAL A 570 -16.68 31.00 8.25
N SER A 571 -16.15 30.44 7.17
CA SER A 571 -15.99 29.00 7.01
C SER A 571 -14.58 28.61 7.43
N LEU A 572 -14.43 27.48 8.14
CA LEU A 572 -13.11 26.90 8.43
C LEU A 572 -12.39 26.57 7.12
N GLN A 573 -11.03 26.66 7.13
CA GLN A 573 -10.17 26.44 5.97
C GLN A 573 -9.17 25.31 6.17
#